data_298578a4a5087d0c5da693374dd2b890
#
_entry.id   298578a4a5087d0c5da693374dd2b890
#
_cell.length_a   1.000
_cell.length_b   1.000
_cell.length_c   1.000
_cell.angle_alpha   90.00
_cell.angle_beta   90.00
_cell.angle_gamma   90.00
#
_symmetry.space_group_name_H-M   'P 1'
#
loop_
_entity.id
_entity.type
_entity.pdbx_description
1 polymer ?
#
loop_
_entity_poly.entity_id
_entity_poly.type
_entity_poly.pdbx_seq_one_letter_code
_entity_poly.pdbx_strand_id
1 'polypeptide(L)'
;MGDQQDAHLLALLGDGNLPTQFNPSVATKQDAAKDENPTVCTTNAKWLGNQGASLADFTDKALDLLQANPKSEKGFFLQVEGASIDKQDHNANACGQIGETDDLDKAISAALKKVDLSDTLIIVTADHAHTSQIVESQPYYALSTVLKNADGSKTTISYGTSEKNLYSDGQDTEGAADSSKAQGNMSHTGTQLRIAASGPGASRVDGLTDQTDNFYTIAGALGLATDTTSQNNLSNGGKVTVNKDKDGKYSAAATGFNGDAVLSYQLVDNASKKVVAESNTSPRSPACASPPRPPPRSRSPTSLRPRARPTR
;
A
#
# COMPACT_ATOMS: atom_id res chain seq x y z
N MET A 1 -0.36 29.32 15.86
CA MET A 1 -0.52 28.14 16.72
C MET A 1 0.84 27.56 16.92
N GLY A 2 1.31 27.70 17.99
CA GLY A 2 1.98 26.98 18.92
C GLY A 2 3.31 26.37 18.56
N ASP A 3 4.32 27.13 18.85
CA ASP A 3 5.64 26.57 19.17
C ASP A 3 5.64 26.04 20.63
N GLN A 4 4.45 25.75 21.18
CA GLN A 4 4.30 25.21 22.53
C GLN A 4 4.53 23.71 22.50
N GLN A 5 5.78 23.29 22.67
CA GLN A 5 6.22 21.91 22.64
C GLN A 5 5.70 21.06 23.84
N ASP A 6 5.08 21.70 24.84
CA ASP A 6 4.58 21.02 26.05
C ASP A 6 3.08 20.71 26.01
N ALA A 7 2.37 21.17 24.96
CA ALA A 7 0.94 20.99 24.82
C ALA A 7 0.60 19.91 23.77
N HIS A 8 -0.40 19.09 24.06
CA HIS A 8 -1.01 18.24 23.06
C HIS A 8 -1.80 19.08 22.06
N LEU A 9 -1.66 18.81 20.79
CA LEU A 9 -2.39 19.49 19.73
C LEU A 9 -3.48 18.53 19.20
N LEU A 10 -4.72 19.02 19.19
CA LEU A 10 -5.84 18.43 18.45
C LEU A 10 -6.43 19.50 17.54
N ALA A 11 -6.48 19.24 16.24
CA ALA A 11 -7.12 20.12 15.26
C ALA A 11 -8.23 19.35 14.53
N LEU A 12 -9.47 19.79 14.67
CA LEU A 12 -10.63 19.30 13.93
C LEU A 12 -11.02 20.38 12.92
N LEU A 13 -10.86 20.09 11.63
CA LEU A 13 -10.90 21.09 10.56
C LEU A 13 -12.25 21.13 9.83
N GLY A 14 -13.18 20.26 10.18
CA GLY A 14 -14.52 20.20 9.60
C GLY A 14 -15.44 19.28 10.40
N ASP A 15 -16.73 19.40 10.13
CA ASP A 15 -17.80 18.60 10.78
C ASP A 15 -17.96 17.19 10.18
N GLY A 16 -17.09 16.81 9.25
CA GLY A 16 -17.12 15.53 8.56
C GLY A 16 -15.93 15.41 7.62
N ASN A 17 -16.12 14.69 6.51
CA ASN A 17 -15.06 14.55 5.52
C ASN A 17 -14.73 15.91 4.88
N LEU A 18 -13.44 16.18 4.75
CA LEU A 18 -12.97 17.37 4.02
C LEU A 18 -13.24 17.23 2.51
N PRO A 19 -13.39 18.36 1.78
CA PRO A 19 -13.56 18.31 0.33
C PRO A 19 -12.36 17.65 -0.35
N THR A 20 -12.66 16.77 -1.31
CA THR A 20 -11.63 16.08 -2.12
C THR A 20 -10.93 17.02 -3.08
N GLN A 21 -9.67 16.70 -3.45
CA GLN A 21 -8.88 17.50 -4.40
C GLN A 21 -9.55 17.61 -5.77
N PHE A 22 -10.16 16.55 -6.26
CA PHE A 22 -10.90 16.58 -7.52
C PHE A 22 -12.40 16.50 -7.31
N ASN A 23 -13.15 17.09 -8.23
CA ASN A 23 -14.60 16.96 -8.28
C ASN A 23 -15.01 15.49 -8.43
N PRO A 24 -16.10 15.05 -7.81
CA PRO A 24 -16.56 13.67 -7.91
C PRO A 24 -16.85 13.25 -9.35
N SER A 25 -16.48 12.02 -9.67
CA SER A 25 -16.96 11.29 -10.85
C SER A 25 -18.00 10.25 -10.44
N VAL A 26 -18.78 9.81 -11.41
CA VAL A 26 -19.84 8.82 -11.21
C VAL A 26 -19.55 7.60 -12.06
N ALA A 27 -19.42 6.43 -11.41
CA ALA A 27 -19.36 5.17 -12.12
C ALA A 27 -20.76 4.77 -12.62
N THR A 28 -20.81 4.20 -13.82
CA THR A 28 -22.06 3.79 -14.46
C THR A 28 -21.96 2.34 -14.92
N LYS A 29 -23.09 1.73 -15.24
CA LYS A 29 -23.10 0.51 -16.04
C LYS A 29 -22.45 0.78 -17.40
N GLN A 30 -22.11 -0.28 -18.12
CA GLN A 30 -21.55 -0.15 -19.45
C GLN A 30 -22.39 0.81 -20.31
N ASP A 31 -21.73 1.81 -20.87
CA ASP A 31 -22.34 2.87 -21.67
C ASP A 31 -21.35 3.30 -22.78
N ALA A 32 -21.69 3.03 -24.01
CA ALA A 32 -20.86 3.39 -25.17
C ALA A 32 -20.62 4.92 -25.26
N ALA A 33 -21.56 5.73 -24.82
CA ALA A 33 -21.38 7.19 -24.79
C ALA A 33 -20.26 7.64 -23.86
N LYS A 34 -19.93 6.85 -22.82
CA LYS A 34 -18.80 7.12 -21.92
C LYS A 34 -17.46 6.80 -22.56
N ASP A 35 -17.43 5.83 -23.47
CA ASP A 35 -16.23 5.55 -24.26
C ASP A 35 -15.94 6.67 -25.26
N GLU A 36 -16.97 7.28 -25.84
CA GLU A 36 -16.82 8.42 -26.75
C GLU A 36 -16.47 9.72 -26.00
N ASN A 37 -17.06 9.92 -24.82
CA ASN A 37 -16.91 11.10 -24.00
C ASN A 37 -16.38 10.73 -22.57
N PRO A 38 -15.11 10.35 -22.45
CA PRO A 38 -14.55 9.95 -21.17
C PRO A 38 -14.51 11.11 -20.16
N THR A 39 -14.64 10.76 -18.89
CA THR A 39 -14.63 11.71 -17.78
C THR A 39 -13.25 12.35 -17.65
N VAL A 40 -13.21 13.66 -17.53
CA VAL A 40 -12.01 14.44 -17.17
C VAL A 40 -12.11 14.81 -15.69
N CYS A 41 -11.12 14.39 -14.90
CA CYS A 41 -11.02 14.83 -13.51
C CYS A 41 -10.61 16.30 -13.46
N THR A 42 -11.34 17.10 -12.71
CA THR A 42 -11.11 18.54 -12.58
C THR A 42 -10.96 18.93 -11.12
N THR A 43 -10.13 19.92 -10.85
CA THR A 43 -9.91 20.42 -9.48
C THR A 43 -11.21 20.88 -8.86
N ASN A 44 -11.44 20.46 -7.62
CA ASN A 44 -12.58 20.88 -6.82
C ASN A 44 -12.29 22.27 -6.24
N ALA A 45 -13.12 23.26 -6.60
CA ALA A 45 -12.98 24.63 -6.11
C ALA A 45 -13.15 24.77 -4.57
N LYS A 46 -13.71 23.76 -3.92
CA LYS A 46 -13.86 23.69 -2.46
C LYS A 46 -12.67 23.03 -1.76
N TRP A 47 -11.77 22.42 -2.52
CA TRP A 47 -10.57 21.81 -1.95
C TRP A 47 -9.72 22.87 -1.25
N LEU A 48 -9.14 22.52 -0.11
CA LEU A 48 -8.46 23.43 0.83
C LEU A 48 -9.34 24.54 1.43
N GLY A 49 -10.62 24.55 1.16
CA GLY A 49 -11.59 25.56 1.59
C GLY A 49 -11.35 26.14 2.99
N ASN A 50 -12.03 25.63 4.01
CA ASN A 50 -11.90 26.15 5.38
C ASN A 50 -10.62 25.74 6.11
N GLN A 51 -10.02 24.58 5.77
CA GLN A 51 -8.78 24.12 6.38
C GLN A 51 -7.55 24.89 5.87
N GLY A 52 -7.57 25.38 4.63
CA GLY A 52 -6.51 26.20 4.04
C GLY A 52 -5.16 25.50 3.81
N ALA A 53 -5.09 24.18 4.03
CA ALA A 53 -3.85 23.41 3.96
C ALA A 53 -4.11 21.99 3.45
N SER A 54 -3.16 21.46 2.69
CA SER A 54 -3.15 20.08 2.16
C SER A 54 -2.63 19.06 3.17
N LEU A 55 -2.73 17.77 2.87
CA LEU A 55 -2.10 16.73 3.67
C LEU A 55 -0.58 16.89 3.71
N ALA A 56 0.03 17.39 2.63
CA ALA A 56 1.46 17.71 2.58
C ALA A 56 1.83 18.82 3.57
N ASP A 57 1.03 19.88 3.66
CA ASP A 57 1.26 20.99 4.60
C ASP A 57 1.13 20.52 6.06
N PHE A 58 0.14 19.66 6.35
CA PHE A 58 -0.01 19.07 7.68
C PHE A 58 1.15 18.15 8.03
N THR A 59 1.59 17.32 7.09
CA THR A 59 2.72 16.43 7.26
C THR A 59 4.00 17.21 7.54
N ASP A 60 4.24 18.25 6.75
CA ASP A 60 5.40 19.14 6.92
C ASP A 60 5.41 19.79 8.29
N LYS A 61 4.27 20.35 8.70
CA LYS A 61 4.14 20.98 10.03
C LYS A 61 4.24 19.99 11.18
N ALA A 62 3.71 18.79 11.04
CA ALA A 62 3.83 17.74 12.06
C ALA A 62 5.29 17.33 12.25
N LEU A 63 6.05 17.17 11.17
CA LEU A 63 7.47 16.87 11.22
C LEU A 63 8.26 17.99 11.90
N ASP A 64 7.98 19.28 11.59
CA ASP A 64 8.60 20.42 12.28
C ASP A 64 8.40 20.34 13.79
N LEU A 65 7.17 20.08 14.21
CA LEU A 65 6.84 20.03 15.64
C LEU A 65 7.51 18.83 16.33
N LEU A 66 7.54 17.66 15.69
CA LEU A 66 8.15 16.47 16.25
C LEU A 66 9.68 16.58 16.31
N GLN A 67 10.31 17.07 15.24
CA GLN A 67 11.76 17.24 15.22
C GLN A 67 12.27 18.33 16.17
N ALA A 68 11.50 19.38 16.40
CA ALA A 68 11.83 20.43 17.36
C ALA A 68 11.51 20.08 18.81
N ASN A 69 10.77 18.98 19.06
CA ASN A 69 10.36 18.61 20.41
C ASN A 69 11.52 17.94 21.20
N PRO A 70 11.96 18.49 22.34
CA PRO A 70 13.02 17.87 23.15
C PRO A 70 12.71 16.44 23.60
N LYS A 71 11.43 16.08 23.73
CA LYS A 71 11.00 14.70 24.07
C LYS A 71 11.25 13.71 22.94
N SER A 72 11.51 14.19 21.73
CA SER A 72 11.83 13.37 20.55
C SER A 72 13.32 13.01 20.41
N GLU A 73 14.17 13.29 21.41
CA GLU A 73 15.59 12.92 21.38
C GLU A 73 15.85 11.42 21.12
N LYS A 74 14.89 10.56 21.51
CA LYS A 74 14.95 9.11 21.27
C LYS A 74 14.22 8.65 20.02
N GLY A 75 13.71 9.58 19.23
CA GLY A 75 12.88 9.36 18.06
C GLY A 75 11.40 9.65 18.29
N PHE A 76 10.63 9.59 17.23
CA PHE A 76 9.18 9.80 17.23
C PHE A 76 8.51 8.83 16.26
N PHE A 77 7.20 8.67 16.41
CA PHE A 77 6.32 8.00 15.47
C PHE A 77 5.32 9.00 14.90
N LEU A 78 5.20 9.05 13.59
CA LEU A 78 4.20 9.83 12.88
C LEU A 78 3.43 8.92 11.93
N GLN A 79 2.10 8.91 12.05
CA GLN A 79 1.20 8.30 11.07
C GLN A 79 0.53 9.40 10.26
N VAL A 80 0.59 9.27 8.95
CA VAL A 80 -0.08 10.15 7.98
C VAL A 80 -1.03 9.29 7.16
N GLU A 81 -2.28 9.67 7.10
CA GLU A 81 -3.32 8.89 6.45
C GLU A 81 -4.04 9.69 5.37
N GLY A 82 -4.06 9.15 4.16
CA GLY A 82 -4.93 9.60 3.06
C GLY A 82 -6.31 8.95 3.16
N ALA A 83 -7.04 9.19 4.26
CA ALA A 83 -8.28 8.49 4.62
C ALA A 83 -9.39 8.57 3.55
N SER A 84 -9.40 9.63 2.74
CA SER A 84 -10.41 9.80 1.70
C SER A 84 -10.18 8.94 0.47
N ILE A 85 -9.02 8.31 0.30
CA ILE A 85 -8.79 7.35 -0.80
C ILE A 85 -9.81 6.22 -0.69
N ASP A 86 -9.88 5.58 0.49
CA ASP A 86 -10.85 4.53 0.82
C ASP A 86 -12.31 5.02 0.67
N LYS A 87 -12.62 6.19 1.25
CA LYS A 87 -13.99 6.75 1.19
C LYS A 87 -14.46 7.03 -0.24
N GLN A 88 -13.57 7.46 -1.12
CA GLN A 88 -13.92 7.68 -2.52
C GLN A 88 -14.03 6.36 -3.29
N ASP A 89 -13.28 5.34 -2.89
CA ASP A 89 -13.41 4.00 -3.44
C ASP A 89 -14.75 3.37 -3.04
N HIS A 90 -15.17 3.49 -1.78
CA HIS A 90 -16.50 3.12 -1.32
C HIS A 90 -17.61 3.75 -2.16
N ASN A 91 -17.42 4.98 -2.61
CA ASN A 91 -18.37 5.71 -3.43
C ASN A 91 -18.22 5.45 -4.93
N ALA A 92 -17.37 4.56 -5.36
CA ALA A 92 -17.03 4.32 -6.77
C ALA A 92 -16.64 5.63 -7.52
N ASN A 93 -15.97 6.53 -6.82
CA ASN A 93 -15.61 7.86 -7.29
C ASN A 93 -14.15 7.91 -7.73
N ALA A 94 -13.88 7.55 -8.99
CA ALA A 94 -12.53 7.46 -9.53
C ALA A 94 -11.74 8.77 -9.46
N CYS A 95 -12.35 9.91 -9.79
CA CYS A 95 -11.66 11.19 -9.72
C CYS A 95 -11.32 11.60 -8.27
N GLY A 96 -12.25 11.36 -7.34
CA GLY A 96 -11.97 11.60 -5.93
C GLY A 96 -10.83 10.74 -5.42
N GLN A 97 -10.86 9.44 -5.67
CA GLN A 97 -9.82 8.49 -5.29
C GLN A 97 -8.43 8.88 -5.83
N ILE A 98 -8.35 9.26 -7.11
CA ILE A 98 -7.11 9.69 -7.74
C ILE A 98 -6.60 11.00 -7.11
N GLY A 99 -7.49 11.96 -6.87
CA GLY A 99 -7.11 13.24 -6.25
C GLY A 99 -6.56 13.06 -4.84
N GLU A 100 -7.17 12.22 -4.03
CA GLU A 100 -6.71 11.95 -2.67
C GLU A 100 -5.39 11.15 -2.65
N THR A 101 -5.19 10.27 -3.64
CA THR A 101 -3.91 9.56 -3.83
C THR A 101 -2.79 10.54 -4.22
N ASP A 102 -3.08 11.51 -5.08
CA ASP A 102 -2.13 12.57 -5.45
C ASP A 102 -1.77 13.47 -4.26
N ASP A 103 -2.72 13.77 -3.37
CA ASP A 103 -2.45 14.54 -2.14
C ASP A 103 -1.58 13.75 -1.16
N LEU A 104 -1.81 12.43 -1.00
CA LEU A 104 -0.95 11.55 -0.23
C LEU A 104 0.47 11.47 -0.82
N ASP A 105 0.62 11.33 -2.13
CA ASP A 105 1.93 11.31 -2.80
C ASP A 105 2.73 12.59 -2.54
N LYS A 106 2.05 13.75 -2.56
CA LYS A 106 2.65 15.03 -2.19
C LYS A 106 3.10 15.06 -0.73
N ALA A 107 2.31 14.49 0.18
CA ALA A 107 2.68 14.38 1.59
C ALA A 107 3.92 13.50 1.80
N ILE A 108 3.99 12.35 1.11
CA ILE A 108 5.18 11.48 1.11
C ILE A 108 6.40 12.25 0.57
N SER A 109 6.22 12.96 -0.55
CA SER A 109 7.29 13.75 -1.15
C SER A 109 7.79 14.88 -0.23
N ALA A 110 6.91 15.49 0.56
CA ALA A 110 7.27 16.49 1.57
C ALA A 110 8.07 15.83 2.71
N ALA A 111 7.61 14.70 3.23
CA ALA A 111 8.31 13.95 4.28
C ALA A 111 9.72 13.55 3.84
N LEU A 112 9.87 12.97 2.64
CA LEU A 112 11.16 12.53 2.09
C LEU A 112 12.19 13.66 1.97
N LYS A 113 11.77 14.90 1.77
CA LYS A 113 12.66 16.07 1.71
C LYS A 113 13.11 16.56 3.08
N LYS A 114 12.40 16.17 4.14
CA LYS A 114 12.55 16.74 5.48
C LYS A 114 13.25 15.82 6.46
N VAL A 115 13.20 14.51 6.23
CA VAL A 115 13.82 13.53 7.11
C VAL A 115 15.18 13.06 6.59
N ASP A 116 16.05 12.63 7.50
CA ASP A 116 17.29 11.94 7.15
C ASP A 116 17.02 10.42 7.07
N LEU A 117 17.02 9.88 5.86
CA LEU A 117 16.81 8.44 5.64
C LEU A 117 17.95 7.56 6.18
N SER A 118 19.05 8.14 6.70
CA SER A 118 20.06 7.35 7.38
C SER A 118 19.67 6.97 8.81
N ASP A 119 18.65 7.61 9.39
CA ASP A 119 18.14 7.36 10.74
C ASP A 119 16.62 7.28 10.86
N THR A 120 15.90 7.63 9.81
CA THR A 120 14.43 7.64 9.79
C THR A 120 13.90 6.59 8.82
N LEU A 121 13.03 5.70 9.31
CA LEU A 121 12.29 4.73 8.49
C LEU A 121 10.97 5.36 8.02
N ILE A 122 10.76 5.37 6.71
CA ILE A 122 9.44 5.66 6.11
C ILE A 122 8.87 4.35 5.56
N ILE A 123 7.61 4.06 5.87
CA ILE A 123 6.84 2.96 5.29
C ILE A 123 5.61 3.56 4.62
N VAL A 124 5.33 3.14 3.39
CA VAL A 124 4.13 3.50 2.64
C VAL A 124 3.37 2.23 2.32
N THR A 125 2.15 2.14 2.78
CA THR A 125 1.27 0.98 2.57
C THR A 125 -0.19 1.40 2.68
N ALA A 126 -1.11 0.48 2.51
CA ALA A 126 -2.50 0.61 2.90
C ALA A 126 -2.85 -0.45 3.94
N ASP A 127 -3.93 -0.25 4.69
CA ASP A 127 -4.43 -1.17 5.70
C ASP A 127 -5.24 -2.33 5.08
N HIS A 128 -5.85 -2.12 3.91
CA HIS A 128 -6.55 -3.13 3.11
C HIS A 128 -6.60 -2.73 1.64
N ALA A 129 -6.93 -3.69 0.78
CA ALA A 129 -7.26 -3.44 -0.61
C ALA A 129 -8.75 -3.10 -0.77
N HIS A 130 -9.11 -2.62 -1.95
CA HIS A 130 -10.46 -2.26 -2.30
C HIS A 130 -10.90 -2.90 -3.62
N THR A 131 -12.14 -2.65 -4.04
CA THR A 131 -12.74 -3.29 -5.22
C THR A 131 -12.38 -2.63 -6.54
N SER A 132 -11.79 -1.44 -6.55
CA SER A 132 -11.40 -0.75 -7.77
C SER A 132 -10.29 -1.48 -8.54
N GLN A 133 -10.46 -1.57 -9.85
CA GLN A 133 -9.51 -2.24 -10.75
C GLN A 133 -9.38 -1.48 -12.06
N ILE A 134 -8.17 -1.37 -12.56
CA ILE A 134 -7.92 -0.92 -13.94
C ILE A 134 -8.20 -2.09 -14.87
N VAL A 135 -9.13 -1.90 -15.80
CA VAL A 135 -9.56 -2.92 -16.78
C VAL A 135 -9.49 -2.38 -18.20
N GLU A 136 -9.46 -3.27 -19.18
CA GLU A 136 -9.34 -2.89 -20.59
C GLU A 136 -10.57 -2.15 -21.11
N SER A 137 -11.77 -2.58 -20.69
CA SER A 137 -13.05 -2.03 -21.13
C SER A 137 -14.11 -2.09 -20.06
N GLN A 138 -15.20 -1.37 -20.22
CA GLN A 138 -16.32 -1.37 -19.30
C GLN A 138 -16.97 -2.76 -19.22
N PRO A 139 -17.02 -3.39 -18.03
CA PRO A 139 -17.65 -4.70 -17.86
C PRO A 139 -19.20 -4.57 -17.81
N TYR A 140 -19.90 -5.63 -18.24
CA TYR A 140 -21.36 -5.70 -18.19
C TYR A 140 -21.94 -5.79 -16.77
N TYR A 141 -21.18 -6.39 -15.86
CA TYR A 141 -21.64 -6.82 -14.53
C TYR A 141 -21.14 -5.92 -13.40
N ALA A 142 -20.43 -4.87 -13.73
CA ALA A 142 -19.88 -3.97 -12.73
C ALA A 142 -20.01 -2.51 -13.17
N LEU A 143 -20.05 -1.62 -12.19
CA LEU A 143 -19.94 -0.18 -12.44
C LEU A 143 -18.53 0.16 -12.90
N SER A 144 -18.41 1.17 -13.75
CA SER A 144 -17.11 1.64 -14.23
C SER A 144 -17.12 3.13 -14.54
N THR A 145 -15.94 3.73 -14.49
CA THR A 145 -15.68 5.08 -14.99
C THR A 145 -14.61 5.02 -16.06
N VAL A 146 -14.90 5.57 -17.23
CA VAL A 146 -13.89 5.77 -18.27
C VAL A 146 -13.30 7.15 -18.10
N LEU A 147 -12.01 7.22 -17.85
CA LEU A 147 -11.25 8.45 -17.64
C LEU A 147 -10.49 8.83 -18.89
N LYS A 148 -10.35 10.13 -19.13
CA LYS A 148 -9.43 10.69 -20.11
C LYS A 148 -8.11 11.04 -19.41
N ASN A 149 -7.04 10.43 -19.86
CA ASN A 149 -5.69 10.68 -19.36
C ASN A 149 -5.11 11.99 -19.95
N ALA A 150 -4.04 12.49 -19.34
CA ALA A 150 -3.37 13.71 -19.77
C ALA A 150 -2.80 13.62 -21.19
N ASP A 151 -2.38 12.44 -21.63
CA ASP A 151 -1.88 12.15 -22.98
C ASP A 151 -2.99 11.92 -24.02
N GLY A 152 -4.26 12.01 -23.59
CA GLY A 152 -5.45 11.79 -24.43
C GLY A 152 -5.88 10.31 -24.52
N SER A 153 -5.13 9.38 -23.96
CA SER A 153 -5.53 7.98 -23.84
C SER A 153 -6.67 7.82 -22.83
N LYS A 154 -7.20 6.59 -22.71
CA LYS A 154 -8.29 6.29 -21.78
C LYS A 154 -7.84 5.27 -20.75
N THR A 155 -8.39 5.37 -19.54
CA THR A 155 -8.28 4.36 -18.50
C THR A 155 -9.66 4.04 -17.97
N THR A 156 -10.02 2.76 -17.95
CA THR A 156 -11.28 2.31 -17.37
C THR A 156 -11.04 1.79 -15.96
N ILE A 157 -11.74 2.36 -14.98
CA ILE A 157 -11.76 1.89 -13.60
C ILE A 157 -13.07 1.15 -13.38
N SER A 158 -12.98 -0.14 -13.05
CA SER A 158 -14.12 -0.97 -12.67
C SER A 158 -14.19 -1.12 -11.16
N TYR A 159 -15.40 -1.14 -10.62
CA TYR A 159 -15.68 -1.35 -9.19
C TYR A 159 -16.18 -2.76 -8.91
N GLY A 160 -15.78 -3.71 -9.71
CA GLY A 160 -15.79 -5.15 -9.52
C GLY A 160 -17.14 -5.77 -9.23
N THR A 161 -17.60 -5.76 -8.03
CA THR A 161 -18.54 -6.79 -7.59
C THR A 161 -19.91 -6.27 -7.19
N SER A 162 -20.13 -4.97 -7.15
CA SER A 162 -21.36 -4.44 -6.58
C SER A 162 -22.06 -3.48 -7.50
N GLU A 163 -23.07 -3.96 -8.20
CA GLU A 163 -24.08 -3.11 -8.82
C GLU A 163 -25.10 -2.62 -7.79
N LYS A 164 -25.19 -3.27 -6.64
CA LYS A 164 -26.14 -3.00 -5.60
C LYS A 164 -25.45 -2.86 -4.26
N ASN A 165 -25.84 -1.89 -3.50
CA ASN A 165 -25.45 -1.79 -2.11
C ASN A 165 -26.28 -2.79 -1.28
N LEU A 166 -25.71 -3.95 -1.04
CA LEU A 166 -26.35 -4.97 -0.21
C LEU A 166 -26.20 -4.72 1.30
N TYR A 167 -25.46 -3.68 1.71
CA TYR A 167 -25.02 -3.55 3.10
C TYR A 167 -25.44 -2.27 3.80
N SER A 168 -25.92 -1.26 3.13
CA SER A 168 -26.51 -0.12 3.80
C SER A 168 -27.97 -0.39 4.08
N ASP A 169 -28.32 -0.64 5.30
CA ASP A 169 -29.67 -0.64 5.87
C ASP A 169 -30.68 -1.68 5.34
N GLY A 170 -30.25 -2.66 4.56
CA GLY A 170 -31.18 -3.64 3.97
C GLY A 170 -32.09 -3.08 2.89
N GLN A 171 -31.82 -1.87 2.42
CA GLN A 171 -32.51 -1.29 1.27
C GLN A 171 -31.73 -1.58 0.01
N ASP A 172 -32.31 -2.39 -0.83
CA ASP A 172 -31.83 -2.66 -2.17
C ASP A 172 -31.99 -1.36 -2.99
N THR A 173 -30.94 -0.55 -3.06
CA THR A 173 -30.98 0.63 -3.92
C THR A 173 -30.85 0.17 -5.36
N GLU A 174 -31.98 -0.21 -5.94
CA GLU A 174 -32.06 -0.34 -7.39
C GLU A 174 -31.63 0.97 -8.03
N GLY A 175 -30.65 0.88 -8.89
CA GLY A 175 -30.25 2.00 -9.70
C GLY A 175 -29.06 2.76 -9.18
N ALA A 176 -27.95 2.11 -9.18
CA ALA A 176 -26.66 2.75 -9.33
C ALA A 176 -26.59 3.76 -10.50
N ALA A 177 -27.65 3.91 -11.25
CA ALA A 177 -27.84 4.93 -12.27
C ALA A 177 -28.29 6.28 -11.72
N ASP A 178 -28.77 6.36 -10.49
CA ASP A 178 -29.06 7.65 -9.85
C ASP A 178 -27.80 8.18 -9.17
N SER A 179 -27.10 9.03 -9.89
CA SER A 179 -25.86 9.67 -9.43
C SER A 179 -26.03 10.54 -8.18
N SER A 180 -27.24 10.84 -7.77
CA SER A 180 -27.54 11.63 -6.56
C SER A 180 -27.57 10.77 -5.31
N LYS A 181 -27.70 9.46 -5.45
CA LYS A 181 -27.66 8.51 -4.35
C LYS A 181 -26.37 7.74 -4.43
N ALA A 182 -25.70 7.59 -3.31
CA ALA A 182 -24.48 6.82 -3.21
C ALA A 182 -24.57 5.56 -4.06
N GLN A 183 -23.57 5.35 -4.92
CA GLN A 183 -23.51 4.21 -5.83
C GLN A 183 -23.35 2.88 -5.11
N GLY A 184 -23.81 2.83 -3.91
CA GLY A 184 -23.59 1.77 -2.98
C GLY A 184 -22.30 1.98 -2.20
N ASN A 185 -22.12 1.15 -1.20
CA ASN A 185 -20.88 1.09 -0.42
C ASN A 185 -20.05 -0.05 -0.99
N MET A 186 -19.09 0.28 -1.88
CA MET A 186 -18.17 -0.71 -2.41
C MET A 186 -17.37 -1.32 -1.26
N SER A 187 -17.11 -2.62 -1.32
CA SER A 187 -16.49 -3.34 -0.21
C SER A 187 -14.97 -3.39 -0.33
N HIS A 188 -14.30 -3.52 0.80
CA HIS A 188 -12.90 -3.90 0.86
C HIS A 188 -12.67 -5.28 0.24
N THR A 189 -11.46 -5.56 -0.19
CA THR A 189 -11.06 -6.88 -0.68
C THR A 189 -9.83 -7.38 0.06
N GLY A 190 -9.69 -8.70 0.14
CA GLY A 190 -8.55 -9.37 0.76
C GLY A 190 -7.38 -9.60 -0.19
N THR A 191 -7.24 -8.81 -1.24
CA THR A 191 -6.11 -8.93 -2.16
C THR A 191 -4.82 -8.38 -1.56
N GLN A 192 -3.69 -8.82 -2.08
CA GLN A 192 -2.39 -8.32 -1.66
C GLN A 192 -2.24 -6.83 -2.01
N LEU A 193 -1.59 -6.10 -1.11
CA LEU A 193 -1.24 -4.71 -1.27
C LEU A 193 0.25 -4.52 -1.47
N ARG A 194 0.61 -3.40 -2.07
CA ARG A 194 1.98 -2.96 -2.11
C ARG A 194 2.37 -2.34 -0.77
N ILE A 195 3.58 -2.67 -0.34
CA ILE A 195 4.28 -1.98 0.73
C ILE A 195 5.64 -1.55 0.20
N ALA A 196 6.07 -0.35 0.56
CA ALA A 196 7.37 0.18 0.22
C ALA A 196 7.96 0.85 1.45
N ALA A 197 9.27 0.77 1.63
CA ALA A 197 9.94 1.45 2.72
C ALA A 197 11.29 2.00 2.28
N SER A 198 11.77 3.00 3.02
CA SER A 198 13.12 3.54 2.90
C SER A 198 13.65 3.92 4.27
N GLY A 199 14.95 3.75 4.50
CA GLY A 199 15.61 4.00 5.78
C GLY A 199 15.90 2.74 6.59
N PRO A 200 16.31 2.87 7.85
CA PRO A 200 16.70 1.74 8.71
C PRO A 200 15.54 0.77 8.93
N GLY A 201 15.73 -0.50 8.60
CA GLY A 201 14.71 -1.53 8.70
C GLY A 201 13.84 -1.70 7.45
N ALA A 202 14.05 -0.91 6.39
CA ALA A 202 13.29 -1.01 5.13
C ALA A 202 13.34 -2.40 4.50
N SER A 203 14.44 -3.13 4.63
CA SER A 203 14.58 -4.50 4.12
C SER A 203 13.59 -5.51 4.73
N ARG A 204 12.92 -5.16 5.82
CA ARG A 204 11.95 -6.04 6.49
C ARG A 204 10.60 -6.10 5.77
N VAL A 205 10.36 -5.18 4.85
CA VAL A 205 9.12 -5.16 4.04
C VAL A 205 9.35 -5.68 2.62
N ASP A 206 10.54 -6.19 2.29
CA ASP A 206 10.82 -6.78 0.99
C ASP A 206 10.15 -8.14 0.83
N GLY A 207 9.61 -8.39 -0.35
CA GLY A 207 8.92 -9.65 -0.67
C GLY A 207 7.47 -9.67 -0.18
N LEU A 208 6.98 -10.86 0.15
CA LEU A 208 5.65 -11.07 0.70
C LEU A 208 5.74 -11.11 2.23
N THR A 209 5.14 -10.14 2.88
CA THR A 209 5.08 -10.04 4.35
C THR A 209 3.64 -10.12 4.84
N ASP A 210 3.44 -10.49 6.09
CA ASP A 210 2.15 -10.37 6.74
C ASP A 210 1.94 -8.94 7.22
N GLN A 211 0.71 -8.44 7.17
CA GLN A 211 0.39 -7.07 7.61
C GLN A 211 0.78 -6.84 9.08
N THR A 212 0.65 -7.86 9.92
CA THR A 212 1.01 -7.78 11.35
C THR A 212 2.51 -7.64 11.58
N ASP A 213 3.36 -7.99 10.61
CA ASP A 213 4.82 -7.82 10.69
C ASP A 213 5.24 -6.36 10.74
N ASN A 214 4.37 -5.45 10.26
CA ASN A 214 4.61 -4.01 10.32
C ASN A 214 4.77 -3.52 11.77
N PHE A 215 4.05 -4.13 12.72
CA PHE A 215 4.23 -3.81 14.14
C PHE A 215 5.67 -4.06 14.60
N TYR A 216 6.23 -5.22 14.26
CA TYR A 216 7.60 -5.57 14.65
C TYR A 216 8.65 -4.74 13.92
N THR A 217 8.38 -4.41 12.68
CA THR A 217 9.26 -3.53 11.88
C THR A 217 9.33 -2.13 12.48
N ILE A 218 8.19 -1.54 12.82
CA ILE A 218 8.08 -0.21 13.42
C ILE A 218 8.68 -0.22 14.85
N ALA A 219 8.29 -1.19 15.67
CA ALA A 219 8.82 -1.32 17.05
C ALA A 219 10.34 -1.50 17.05
N GLY A 220 10.88 -2.27 16.10
CA GLY A 220 12.31 -2.45 15.92
C GLY A 220 13.03 -1.17 15.52
N ALA A 221 12.46 -0.39 14.61
CA ALA A 221 13.01 0.90 14.17
C ALA A 221 13.06 1.91 15.32
N LEU A 222 12.04 1.91 16.19
CA LEU A 222 11.97 2.76 17.38
C LEU A 222 12.80 2.25 18.57
N GLY A 223 13.45 1.09 18.42
CA GLY A 223 14.19 0.47 19.53
C GLY A 223 13.31 0.00 20.70
N LEU A 224 12.01 -0.17 20.48
CA LEU A 224 11.05 -0.63 21.50
C LEU A 224 10.97 -2.15 21.61
N ALA A 225 11.36 -2.88 20.56
CA ALA A 225 11.39 -4.33 20.56
C ALA A 225 12.62 -4.80 21.35
N THR A 226 12.39 -5.32 22.55
CA THR A 226 13.43 -5.87 23.44
C THR A 226 13.65 -7.36 23.24
N ASP A 227 12.73 -8.04 22.54
CA ASP A 227 12.78 -9.48 22.28
C ASP A 227 13.33 -9.76 20.89
N THR A 228 14.54 -10.31 20.85
CA THR A 228 15.21 -10.72 19.62
C THR A 228 14.49 -11.88 18.91
N THR A 229 13.66 -12.62 19.63
CA THR A 229 12.86 -13.74 19.09
C THR A 229 11.79 -13.23 18.15
N SER A 230 11.12 -12.13 18.51
CA SER A 230 10.10 -11.49 17.66
C SER A 230 10.70 -10.90 16.37
N GLN A 231 11.93 -10.42 16.44
CA GLN A 231 12.64 -9.89 15.26
C GLN A 231 13.10 -11.00 14.30
N ASN A 232 13.36 -12.19 14.83
CA ASN A 232 13.77 -13.35 14.03
C ASN A 232 12.60 -14.09 13.35
N ASN A 233 11.38 -13.83 13.77
CA ASN A 233 10.19 -14.50 13.23
C ASN A 233 9.66 -13.88 11.94
N LEU A 234 10.23 -12.75 11.48
CA LEU A 234 9.86 -12.12 10.22
C LEU A 234 10.26 -12.92 8.97
N SER A 235 11.10 -13.96 9.13
CA SER A 235 11.57 -14.82 8.04
C SER A 235 11.64 -16.27 8.55
N ASN A 236 10.56 -16.98 8.66
CA ASN A 236 10.51 -18.42 8.92
C ASN A 236 11.65 -19.02 9.81
N GLY A 237 12.23 -18.23 10.71
CA GLY A 237 13.21 -18.68 11.68
C GLY A 237 14.67 -18.83 11.20
N GLY A 238 15.05 -18.16 10.16
CA GLY A 238 16.44 -18.15 9.68
C GLY A 238 17.44 -17.55 10.68
N LYS A 239 18.71 -17.84 10.48
CA LYS A 239 19.82 -17.36 11.30
C LYS A 239 20.86 -16.65 10.44
N VAL A 240 21.28 -15.46 10.89
CA VAL A 240 22.42 -14.73 10.31
C VAL A 240 23.61 -14.81 11.25
N THR A 241 24.77 -15.18 10.73
CA THR A 241 26.04 -15.18 11.45
C THR A 241 26.97 -14.18 10.77
N VAL A 242 27.46 -13.22 11.55
CA VAL A 242 28.42 -12.23 11.07
C VAL A 242 29.81 -12.60 11.58
N ASN A 243 30.80 -12.69 10.67
CA ASN A 243 32.17 -12.99 11.00
C ASN A 243 33.03 -11.80 10.58
N LYS A 244 34.05 -11.52 11.38
CA LYS A 244 35.12 -10.57 11.07
C LYS A 244 36.42 -11.34 10.89
N ASP A 245 37.07 -11.18 9.75
CA ASP A 245 38.39 -11.83 9.49
C ASP A 245 39.53 -11.05 10.15
N LYS A 246 40.72 -11.61 10.03
CA LYS A 246 41.98 -11.03 10.58
C LYS A 246 42.35 -9.67 9.95
N ASP A 247 41.83 -9.39 8.77
CA ASP A 247 42.10 -8.17 8.03
C ASP A 247 41.00 -7.10 8.30
N GLY A 248 40.08 -7.42 9.22
CA GLY A 248 38.99 -6.53 9.64
C GLY A 248 37.76 -6.52 8.70
N LYS A 249 37.75 -7.38 7.68
CA LYS A 249 36.65 -7.50 6.73
C LYS A 249 35.52 -8.34 7.33
N TYR A 250 34.31 -7.84 7.21
CA TYR A 250 33.10 -8.54 7.66
C TYR A 250 32.54 -9.41 6.55
N SER A 251 32.04 -10.56 6.93
CA SER A 251 31.23 -11.44 6.10
C SER A 251 29.98 -11.88 6.89
N ALA A 252 28.86 -12.05 6.20
CA ALA A 252 27.64 -12.56 6.78
C ALA A 252 27.23 -13.86 6.07
N ALA A 253 26.78 -14.84 6.85
CA ALA A 253 26.19 -16.07 6.35
C ALA A 253 24.76 -16.19 6.87
N ALA A 254 23.81 -16.37 5.97
CA ALA A 254 22.40 -16.57 6.27
C ALA A 254 22.03 -18.05 6.06
N THR A 255 21.40 -18.68 7.03
CA THR A 255 21.01 -20.09 7.00
C THR A 255 19.60 -20.28 7.59
N GLY A 256 18.87 -21.30 7.15
CA GLY A 256 17.55 -21.66 7.69
C GLY A 256 16.38 -20.80 7.18
N PHE A 257 16.58 -19.99 6.16
CA PHE A 257 15.53 -19.21 5.49
C PHE A 257 14.84 -20.06 4.41
N ASN A 258 14.30 -21.21 4.84
CA ASN A 258 13.66 -22.16 3.93
C ASN A 258 12.28 -21.61 3.50
N GLY A 259 12.11 -21.41 2.21
CA GLY A 259 10.88 -20.85 1.66
C GLY A 259 10.99 -19.38 1.25
N ASP A 260 11.98 -18.64 1.75
CA ASP A 260 12.21 -17.27 1.34
C ASP A 260 12.84 -17.23 -0.06
N ALA A 261 12.22 -16.46 -0.96
CA ALA A 261 12.68 -16.33 -2.34
C ALA A 261 13.77 -15.26 -2.48
N VAL A 262 13.75 -14.27 -1.61
CA VAL A 262 14.66 -13.12 -1.58
C VAL A 262 15.07 -12.87 -0.13
N LEU A 263 16.34 -12.54 0.06
CA LEU A 263 16.87 -12.07 1.35
C LEU A 263 17.46 -10.68 1.14
N SER A 264 16.99 -9.72 1.93
CA SER A 264 17.57 -8.39 2.00
C SER A 264 18.39 -8.24 3.27
N TYR A 265 19.37 -7.35 3.27
CA TYR A 265 20.17 -7.07 4.45
C TYR A 265 20.44 -5.59 4.64
N GLN A 266 20.59 -5.20 5.88
CA GLN A 266 21.14 -3.91 6.26
C GLN A 266 22.33 -4.11 7.21
N LEU A 267 23.37 -3.34 7.00
CA LEU A 267 24.47 -3.22 7.94
C LEU A 267 24.29 -1.93 8.72
N VAL A 268 24.06 -2.06 10.03
CA VAL A 268 23.78 -0.93 10.92
C VAL A 268 24.99 -0.73 11.83
N ASP A 269 25.49 0.50 11.91
CA ASP A 269 26.49 0.88 12.91
C ASP A 269 25.85 0.89 14.30
N ASN A 270 26.40 0.08 15.22
CA ASN A 270 25.81 -0.11 16.54
C ASN A 270 25.87 1.13 17.43
N ALA A 271 26.83 2.02 17.22
CA ALA A 271 27.01 3.21 18.04
C ALA A 271 26.08 4.34 17.59
N SER A 272 26.08 4.63 16.30
CA SER A 272 25.26 5.69 15.69
C SER A 272 23.84 5.25 15.34
N LYS A 273 23.59 3.93 15.30
CA LYS A 273 22.33 3.32 14.81
C LYS A 273 22.01 3.62 13.34
N LYS A 274 22.96 4.15 12.59
CA LYS A 274 22.80 4.48 11.17
C LYS A 274 23.04 3.28 10.28
N VAL A 275 22.27 3.18 9.20
CA VAL A 275 22.51 2.21 8.12
C VAL A 275 23.74 2.65 7.35
N VAL A 276 24.75 1.78 7.29
CA VAL A 276 26.01 2.05 6.58
C VAL A 276 26.11 1.31 5.25
N ALA A 277 25.32 0.25 5.06
CA ALA A 277 25.13 -0.45 3.80
C ALA A 277 23.84 -1.25 3.82
N GLU A 278 23.20 -1.38 2.67
CA GLU A 278 22.01 -2.22 2.48
C GLU A 278 21.96 -2.84 1.09
N SER A 279 21.15 -3.88 0.95
CA SER A 279 20.81 -4.49 -0.33
C SER A 279 19.32 -4.79 -0.34
N ASN A 280 18.64 -4.25 -1.32
CA ASN A 280 17.22 -4.51 -1.56
C ASN A 280 17.00 -5.81 -2.37
N THR A 281 18.08 -6.38 -2.93
CA THR A 281 18.03 -7.67 -3.61
C THR A 281 19.33 -8.40 -3.31
N SER A 282 19.25 -9.45 -2.52
CA SER A 282 20.38 -10.37 -2.35
C SER A 282 20.37 -11.39 -3.49
N PRO A 283 21.51 -11.67 -4.14
CA PRO A 283 21.60 -12.83 -5.02
C PRO A 283 21.27 -14.09 -4.20
N ARG A 284 20.49 -14.99 -4.76
CA ARG A 284 20.13 -16.26 -4.11
C ARG A 284 21.38 -16.90 -3.53
N SER A 285 21.39 -17.11 -2.22
CA SER A 285 22.40 -17.93 -1.61
C SER A 285 22.31 -19.35 -2.19
N PRO A 286 23.42 -20.01 -2.53
CA PRO A 286 23.40 -21.41 -2.97
C PRO A 286 22.72 -22.36 -1.97
N ALA A 287 22.63 -21.97 -0.69
CA ALA A 287 21.93 -22.72 0.36
C ALA A 287 20.40 -22.63 0.26
N CYS A 288 19.83 -21.68 -0.48
CA CYS A 288 18.40 -21.53 -0.73
C CYS A 288 17.98 -22.15 -2.09
N ALA A 289 18.79 -22.99 -2.70
CA ALA A 289 18.37 -23.73 -3.88
C ALA A 289 17.17 -24.60 -3.51
N SER A 290 16.04 -24.38 -4.19
CA SER A 290 14.83 -25.19 -4.06
C SER A 290 15.21 -26.68 -4.19
N PRO A 291 14.59 -27.60 -3.41
CA PRO A 291 14.81 -29.01 -3.61
C PRO A 291 14.52 -29.36 -5.08
N PRO A 292 15.28 -30.28 -5.69
CA PRO A 292 15.06 -30.66 -7.07
C PRO A 292 13.61 -31.05 -7.28
N ARG A 293 12.98 -30.53 -8.32
CA ARG A 293 11.61 -30.94 -8.70
C ARG A 293 11.54 -32.45 -8.73
N PRO A 294 10.55 -33.08 -8.11
CA PRO A 294 10.36 -34.51 -8.25
C PRO A 294 10.24 -34.81 -9.76
N PRO A 295 10.84 -35.91 -10.20
CA PRO A 295 10.78 -36.32 -11.61
C PRO A 295 9.31 -36.36 -12.06
N PRO A 296 9.00 -35.98 -13.32
CA PRO A 296 7.65 -36.02 -13.81
C PRO A 296 7.14 -37.48 -13.65
N ARG A 297 6.01 -37.64 -12.97
CA ARG A 297 5.37 -38.94 -12.84
C ARG A 297 5.17 -39.51 -14.24
N SER A 298 5.76 -40.66 -14.50
CA SER A 298 5.53 -41.44 -15.72
C SER A 298 4.03 -41.67 -15.88
N ARG A 299 3.46 -41.09 -16.92
CA ARG A 299 2.08 -41.42 -17.30
C ARG A 299 2.05 -42.89 -17.70
N SER A 300 1.37 -43.72 -16.97
CA SER A 300 1.00 -45.06 -17.41
C SER A 300 0.19 -44.95 -18.71
N PRO A 301 0.44 -45.77 -19.71
CA PRO A 301 -0.31 -45.73 -20.95
C PRO A 301 -1.76 -46.09 -20.67
N THR A 302 -2.65 -45.14 -20.87
CA THR A 302 -4.10 -45.37 -20.81
C THR A 302 -4.47 -46.21 -22.01
N SER A 303 -4.97 -47.41 -21.74
CA SER A 303 -5.51 -48.34 -22.75
C SER A 303 -6.65 -47.65 -23.52
N LEU A 304 -6.47 -47.50 -24.82
CA LEU A 304 -7.49 -47.08 -25.76
C LEU A 304 -8.57 -48.19 -25.84
N ARG A 305 -9.74 -47.96 -25.29
CA ARG A 305 -10.94 -48.73 -25.62
C ARG A 305 -11.56 -48.18 -26.89
N PRO A 306 -11.91 -49.04 -27.89
CA PRO A 306 -12.57 -48.58 -29.11
C PRO A 306 -14.01 -48.13 -28.80
N ARG A 307 -14.39 -46.95 -29.25
CA ARG A 307 -15.78 -46.49 -29.28
C ARG A 307 -16.51 -47.19 -30.40
N ALA A 308 -17.55 -47.95 -30.06
CA ALA A 308 -18.55 -48.47 -31.01
C ALA A 308 -19.36 -47.29 -31.57
N ARG A 309 -19.51 -47.23 -32.87
CA ARG A 309 -20.43 -46.32 -33.59
C ARG A 309 -21.87 -46.83 -33.40
N PRO A 310 -22.84 -45.99 -33.15
CA PRO A 310 -24.24 -46.33 -33.34
C PRO A 310 -24.60 -46.17 -34.82
N THR A 311 -25.16 -47.21 -35.41
CA THR A 311 -25.88 -47.19 -36.68
C THR A 311 -27.32 -46.74 -36.43
N ARG A 312 -27.73 -45.79 -37.29
CA ARG A 312 -29.04 -45.19 -37.52
C ARG A 312 -29.47 -44.05 -36.58
#